data_2cd6824dcb06e98e8ccc58229d7017a5
#
_entry.id   2cd6824dcb06e98e8ccc58229d7017a5
#
_cell.length_a   1.000
_cell.length_b   1.000
_cell.length_c   1.000
_cell.angle_alpha   90.00
_cell.angle_beta   90.00
_cell.angle_gamma   90.00
#
_symmetry.space_group_name_H-M   'P 1'
#
loop_
_entity.id
_entity.type
_entity.pdbx_description
1 polymer ?
#
loop_
_entity_poly.entity_id
_entity_poly.type
_entity_poly.pdbx_seq_one_letter_code
_entity_poly.pdbx_strand_id
1 'polypeptide(L)'
;MKMKVKMELGIDCRNWDEDAYRNTILQDRQTQCRTVFRTSFPPSLSPNPPDLIVAASSDGSLASYSISSLLSSPPLGLGFGNGRVQNLLQAEPQCFLQGHDGPAYDVKFYGNGEDSLLLSCGDDGRIRGWRWKEISKPEEHIPWQGGHLKPVLDLVNPQHKGPWSALSPIPENNSIAVDNQGGSIFAAAGDSCAYCWDVEKSEIKMVFKGHSDYLHCIVARNSGNQIITGSEDGTARIWDCKGGKCIQVIDPGKDKKLKEFFPFVSCIALDASESWLACGNGRTLSVWNLPARECISRISTHASIQDISFDDNQILAVGAEPLLTRYDMNGAILSRIQCAPQSAFSISLHPAGVTAVAGYGGLVDVVSQFGSHLCTFRCRCQ
;
A
#
# COMPACT_ATOMS: atom_id res chain seq x y z
N MET A 1 -51.24 -36.41 -5.06
CA MET A 1 -50.22 -36.52 -4.03
C MET A 1 -49.58 -35.14 -3.87
N LYS A 2 -50.03 -34.33 -2.88
CA LYS A 2 -49.58 -32.95 -2.65
C LYS A 2 -48.35 -33.02 -1.72
N MET A 3 -47.16 -32.72 -2.25
CA MET A 3 -45.96 -32.50 -1.43
C MET A 3 -46.10 -31.21 -0.65
N LYS A 4 -46.26 -31.28 0.67
CA LYS A 4 -46.13 -30.17 1.59
C LYS A 4 -44.67 -29.88 1.76
N VAL A 5 -44.17 -28.79 1.16
CA VAL A 5 -42.86 -28.20 1.53
C VAL A 5 -43.06 -27.53 2.89
N LYS A 6 -42.50 -28.10 3.95
CA LYS A 6 -42.41 -27.49 5.25
C LYS A 6 -41.30 -26.41 5.17
N MET A 7 -41.69 -25.15 5.07
CA MET A 7 -40.81 -24.05 5.40
C MET A 7 -40.71 -23.99 6.93
N GLU A 8 -39.59 -24.46 7.50
CA GLU A 8 -39.19 -24.14 8.86
C GLU A 8 -38.53 -22.77 8.89
N LEU A 9 -39.33 -21.72 8.90
CA LEU A 9 -38.94 -20.38 9.31
C LEU A 9 -39.35 -20.22 10.79
N GLY A 10 -38.70 -20.93 11.68
CA GLY A 10 -38.89 -20.79 13.12
C GLY A 10 -37.81 -19.95 13.76
N ILE A 11 -37.70 -18.68 13.41
CA ILE A 11 -37.01 -17.74 14.26
C ILE A 11 -38.02 -17.35 15.34
N ASP A 12 -37.88 -17.95 16.53
CA ASP A 12 -38.66 -17.59 17.69
C ASP A 12 -38.18 -16.22 18.17
N CYS A 13 -38.98 -15.19 17.93
CA CYS A 13 -38.67 -13.81 18.33
C CYS A 13 -38.52 -13.63 19.85
N ARG A 14 -38.91 -14.63 20.64
CA ARG A 14 -38.67 -14.65 22.11
C ARG A 14 -37.20 -14.90 22.47
N ASN A 15 -36.42 -15.46 21.55
CA ASN A 15 -35.00 -15.73 21.72
C ASN A 15 -34.12 -14.75 20.89
N TRP A 16 -34.68 -13.59 20.52
CA TRP A 16 -33.94 -12.57 19.80
C TRP A 16 -32.87 -11.94 20.71
N ASP A 17 -31.62 -12.04 20.29
CA ASP A 17 -30.47 -11.40 20.94
C ASP A 17 -30.09 -10.16 20.13
N GLU A 18 -30.50 -8.99 20.61
CA GLU A 18 -30.23 -7.70 19.99
C GLU A 18 -28.74 -7.38 19.95
N ASP A 19 -28.00 -7.73 21.01
CA ASP A 19 -26.56 -7.44 21.11
C ASP A 19 -25.75 -8.34 20.15
N ALA A 20 -26.11 -9.62 20.05
CA ALA A 20 -25.51 -10.52 19.07
C ALA A 20 -25.78 -10.05 17.63
N TYR A 21 -27.00 -9.57 17.34
CA TYR A 21 -27.35 -9.02 16.04
C TYR A 21 -26.54 -7.75 15.72
N ARG A 22 -26.49 -6.79 16.65
CA ARG A 22 -25.70 -5.56 16.48
C ARG A 22 -24.21 -5.87 16.27
N ASN A 23 -23.64 -6.75 17.06
CA ASN A 23 -22.25 -7.15 16.94
C ASN A 23 -21.97 -7.79 15.57
N THR A 24 -22.87 -8.65 15.09
CA THR A 24 -22.76 -9.25 13.76
C THR A 24 -22.76 -8.20 12.66
N ILE A 25 -23.67 -7.21 12.71
CA ILE A 25 -23.74 -6.12 11.75
C ILE A 25 -22.48 -5.24 11.81
N LEU A 26 -22.00 -4.93 13.01
CA LEU A 26 -20.79 -4.12 13.18
C LEU A 26 -19.55 -4.85 12.63
N GLN A 27 -19.39 -6.13 12.92
CA GLN A 27 -18.31 -6.95 12.38
C GLN A 27 -18.36 -7.05 10.86
N ASP A 28 -19.56 -7.25 10.29
CA ASP A 28 -19.73 -7.30 8.84
C ASP A 28 -19.35 -5.96 8.18
N ARG A 29 -19.80 -4.84 8.75
CA ARG A 29 -19.41 -3.50 8.29
C ARG A 29 -17.91 -3.26 8.38
N GLN A 30 -17.29 -3.59 9.50
CA GLN A 30 -15.83 -3.45 9.67
C GLN A 30 -15.08 -4.27 8.63
N THR A 31 -15.51 -5.50 8.38
CA THR A 31 -14.91 -6.36 7.37
C THR A 31 -15.08 -5.80 5.96
N GLN A 32 -16.25 -5.26 5.63
CA GLN A 32 -16.53 -4.69 4.30
C GLN A 32 -15.84 -3.35 4.07
N CYS A 33 -15.70 -2.52 5.12
CA CYS A 33 -15.06 -1.20 5.02
C CYS A 33 -13.55 -1.25 5.14
N ARG A 34 -12.96 -2.40 5.53
CA ARG A 34 -11.51 -2.53 5.62
C ARG A 34 -10.86 -2.27 4.28
N THR A 35 -9.74 -1.55 4.31
CA THR A 35 -8.94 -1.27 3.12
C THR A 35 -7.51 -1.74 3.37
N VAL A 36 -6.93 -2.44 2.41
CA VAL A 36 -5.50 -2.69 2.35
C VAL A 36 -4.89 -1.57 1.54
N PHE A 37 -4.10 -0.72 2.19
CA PHE A 37 -3.48 0.44 1.55
C PHE A 37 -2.18 0.09 0.83
N ARG A 38 -1.41 -0.87 1.37
CA ARG A 38 -0.16 -1.29 0.77
C ARG A 38 0.09 -2.78 1.00
N THR A 39 0.62 -3.42 -0.03
CA THR A 39 1.23 -4.75 0.08
C THR A 39 2.70 -4.66 -0.24
N SER A 40 3.48 -5.65 0.21
CA SER A 40 4.90 -5.76 -0.16
C SER A 40 5.33 -7.22 -0.12
N PHE A 41 6.12 -7.62 -1.11
CA PHE A 41 6.84 -8.88 -1.08
C PHE A 41 8.16 -8.72 -0.35
N PRO A 42 8.60 -9.72 0.45
CA PRO A 42 9.90 -9.68 1.08
C PRO A 42 11.01 -9.71 0.02
N PRO A 43 12.15 -9.04 0.28
CA PRO A 43 13.28 -9.08 -0.61
C PRO A 43 13.82 -10.52 -0.69
N SER A 44 13.70 -11.15 -1.85
CA SER A 44 14.20 -12.50 -2.11
C SER A 44 15.44 -12.42 -2.95
N LEU A 45 16.49 -13.11 -2.54
CA LEU A 45 17.68 -13.36 -3.36
C LEU A 45 17.49 -14.52 -4.35
N SER A 46 16.36 -15.22 -4.24
CA SER A 46 16.03 -16.37 -5.08
C SER A 46 15.06 -15.96 -6.20
N PRO A 47 15.23 -16.49 -7.41
CA PRO A 47 14.27 -16.31 -8.50
C PRO A 47 12.97 -17.12 -8.31
N ASN A 48 12.83 -17.82 -7.20
CA ASN A 48 11.63 -18.60 -6.90
C ASN A 48 10.43 -17.66 -6.64
N PRO A 49 9.20 -18.11 -6.95
CA PRO A 49 7.99 -17.37 -6.60
C PRO A 49 7.97 -17.03 -5.10
N PRO A 50 7.47 -15.86 -4.73
CA PRO A 50 7.37 -15.48 -3.32
C PRO A 50 6.36 -16.39 -2.61
N ASP A 51 6.69 -16.84 -1.41
CA ASP A 51 5.71 -17.54 -0.58
C ASP A 51 4.96 -16.59 0.34
N LEU A 52 5.58 -15.48 0.75
CA LEU A 52 4.99 -14.54 1.69
C LEU A 52 4.65 -13.20 1.03
N ILE A 53 3.54 -12.62 1.48
CA ILE A 53 3.14 -11.25 1.20
C ILE A 53 2.74 -10.57 2.50
N VAL A 54 3.14 -9.32 2.68
CA VAL A 54 2.73 -8.48 3.81
C VAL A 54 1.69 -7.49 3.35
N ALA A 55 0.67 -7.26 4.16
CA ALA A 55 -0.39 -6.27 3.93
C ALA A 55 -0.48 -5.28 5.09
N ALA A 56 -0.56 -3.99 4.78
CA ALA A 56 -0.85 -2.90 5.70
C ALA A 56 -2.29 -2.43 5.50
N SER A 57 -3.04 -2.28 6.59
CA SER A 57 -4.50 -2.11 6.55
C SER A 57 -4.99 -0.87 7.29
N SER A 58 -6.22 -0.48 6.98
CA SER A 58 -6.90 0.69 7.55
C SER A 58 -7.20 0.59 9.05
N ASP A 59 -7.09 -0.59 9.65
CA ASP A 59 -7.22 -0.80 11.10
C ASP A 59 -5.87 -0.69 11.84
N GLY A 60 -4.81 -0.28 11.14
CA GLY A 60 -3.45 -0.15 11.69
C GLY A 60 -2.69 -1.46 11.77
N SER A 61 -3.28 -2.55 11.32
CA SER A 61 -2.65 -3.86 11.36
C SER A 61 -1.69 -4.08 10.19
N LEU A 62 -0.67 -4.88 10.48
CA LEU A 62 0.24 -5.48 9.50
C LEU A 62 0.10 -6.99 9.61
N ALA A 63 -0.07 -7.66 8.49
CA ALA A 63 -0.23 -9.11 8.50
C ALA A 63 0.55 -9.76 7.35
N SER A 64 1.19 -10.89 7.62
CA SER A 64 1.84 -11.72 6.59
C SER A 64 1.01 -12.93 6.25
N TYR A 65 0.94 -13.27 4.96
CA TYR A 65 0.16 -14.37 4.42
C TYR A 65 1.05 -15.27 3.56
N SER A 66 0.86 -16.60 3.67
CA SER A 66 1.54 -17.58 2.81
C SER A 66 0.71 -17.82 1.55
N ILE A 67 1.31 -17.55 0.40
CA ILE A 67 0.70 -17.77 -0.91
C ILE A 67 0.56 -19.26 -1.19
N SER A 68 1.55 -20.07 -0.83
CA SER A 68 1.50 -21.51 -1.02
C SER A 68 0.37 -22.18 -0.21
N SER A 69 0.16 -21.72 1.02
CA SER A 69 -0.97 -22.17 1.85
C SER A 69 -2.32 -21.80 1.24
N LEU A 70 -2.43 -20.60 0.67
CA LEU A 70 -3.65 -20.13 0.01
C LEU A 70 -3.94 -20.90 -1.28
N LEU A 71 -2.91 -21.24 -2.06
CA LEU A 71 -3.02 -22.05 -3.27
C LEU A 71 -3.36 -23.51 -2.97
N SER A 72 -2.90 -24.03 -1.84
CA SER A 72 -3.14 -25.42 -1.41
C SER A 72 -4.51 -25.64 -0.78
N SER A 73 -5.18 -24.56 -0.37
CA SER A 73 -6.55 -24.63 0.13
C SER A 73 -7.46 -25.09 -1.01
N PRO A 74 -8.22 -26.21 -0.86
CA PRO A 74 -9.06 -26.69 -1.95
C PRO A 74 -10.01 -25.57 -2.35
N PRO A 75 -10.23 -25.32 -3.67
CA PRO A 75 -11.27 -24.41 -4.11
C PRO A 75 -12.57 -24.98 -3.54
N LEU A 76 -13.13 -24.29 -2.55
CA LEU A 76 -14.38 -24.68 -1.91
C LEU A 76 -15.40 -24.80 -3.02
N GLY A 77 -15.81 -26.05 -3.28
CA GLY A 77 -16.75 -26.36 -4.34
C GLY A 77 -17.93 -25.41 -4.26
N LEU A 78 -18.36 -24.93 -5.42
CA LEU A 78 -19.56 -24.10 -5.61
C LEU A 78 -20.81 -24.85 -5.12
N GLY A 79 -20.91 -25.06 -3.81
CA GLY A 79 -22.12 -25.48 -3.16
C GLY A 79 -23.06 -24.28 -3.16
N PHE A 80 -24.05 -24.28 -4.05
CA PHE A 80 -25.16 -23.38 -4.02
C PHE A 80 -25.98 -23.57 -2.74
N GLY A 81 -25.48 -23.05 -1.62
CA GLY A 81 -26.12 -23.02 -0.31
C GLY A 81 -26.19 -21.60 0.20
N ASN A 82 -27.42 -21.10 0.32
CA ASN A 82 -27.74 -19.77 0.81
C ASN A 82 -26.95 -19.35 2.05
N GLY A 83 -26.26 -18.25 2.00
CA GLY A 83 -25.95 -17.38 3.14
C GLY A 83 -24.53 -17.38 3.71
N ARG A 84 -23.52 -18.06 3.14
CA ARG A 84 -22.15 -18.11 3.69
C ARG A 84 -21.01 -17.82 2.70
N VAL A 85 -21.28 -17.11 1.62
CA VAL A 85 -20.24 -16.79 0.61
C VAL A 85 -19.17 -15.85 1.14
N GLN A 86 -19.46 -15.05 2.17
CA GLN A 86 -18.54 -14.02 2.69
C GLN A 86 -17.31 -14.57 3.43
N ASN A 87 -17.39 -15.77 4.03
CA ASN A 87 -16.29 -16.34 4.81
C ASN A 87 -15.31 -17.19 3.96
N LEU A 88 -15.59 -17.42 2.69
CA LEU A 88 -14.83 -18.33 1.84
C LEU A 88 -13.46 -17.78 1.40
N LEU A 89 -13.28 -16.46 1.44
CA LEU A 89 -12.05 -15.80 1.02
C LEU A 89 -11.16 -15.37 2.20
N GLN A 90 -11.59 -15.56 3.44
CA GLN A 90 -10.84 -15.12 4.61
C GLN A 90 -9.58 -15.96 4.81
N ALA A 91 -8.43 -15.30 4.78
CA ALA A 91 -7.12 -15.94 4.99
C ALA A 91 -6.68 -15.79 6.45
N GLU A 92 -6.09 -16.87 6.98
CA GLU A 92 -5.42 -16.82 8.27
C GLU A 92 -3.99 -16.28 8.07
N PRO A 93 -3.61 -15.19 8.77
CA PRO A 93 -2.26 -14.66 8.67
C PRO A 93 -1.27 -15.60 9.39
N GLN A 94 -0.06 -15.70 8.86
CA GLN A 94 1.04 -16.36 9.56
C GLN A 94 1.54 -15.53 10.76
N CYS A 95 1.60 -14.22 10.57
CA CYS A 95 1.91 -13.28 11.63
C CYS A 95 0.96 -12.09 11.55
N PHE A 96 0.50 -11.61 12.70
CA PHE A 96 -0.37 -10.46 12.82
C PHE A 96 0.20 -9.49 13.84
N LEU A 97 0.35 -8.22 13.45
CA LEU A 97 0.88 -7.15 14.27
C LEU A 97 -0.13 -6.00 14.31
N GLN A 98 -0.47 -5.51 15.51
CA GLN A 98 -1.09 -4.20 15.64
C GLN A 98 0.01 -3.15 15.55
N GLY A 99 0.27 -2.66 14.33
CA GLY A 99 1.41 -1.83 14.03
C GLY A 99 1.21 -0.36 14.39
N HIS A 100 0.01 0.18 14.22
CA HIS A 100 -0.28 1.62 14.34
C HIS A 100 -1.59 1.90 15.08
N ASP A 101 -1.66 3.09 15.68
CA ASP A 101 -2.90 3.68 16.21
C ASP A 101 -3.56 4.47 15.07
N GLY A 102 -4.47 3.83 14.34
CA GLY A 102 -5.04 4.34 13.09
C GLY A 102 -4.48 3.63 11.86
N PRO A 103 -4.90 4.03 10.65
CA PRO A 103 -4.52 3.40 9.40
C PRO A 103 -3.00 3.26 9.20
N ALA A 104 -2.54 2.10 8.72
CA ALA A 104 -1.20 1.88 8.22
C ALA A 104 -1.19 2.11 6.71
N TYR A 105 -0.50 3.15 6.24
CA TYR A 105 -0.59 3.61 4.84
C TYR A 105 0.45 2.98 3.92
N ASP A 106 1.68 2.74 4.41
CA ASP A 106 2.74 2.18 3.57
C ASP A 106 3.57 1.14 4.33
N VAL A 107 4.14 0.20 3.56
CA VAL A 107 5.02 -0.85 4.06
C VAL A 107 6.16 -1.09 3.09
N LYS A 108 7.40 -1.12 3.59
CA LYS A 108 8.63 -1.32 2.83
C LYS A 108 9.59 -2.22 3.58
N PHE A 109 10.52 -2.82 2.86
CA PHE A 109 11.64 -3.53 3.46
C PHE A 109 12.91 -2.68 3.43
N TYR A 110 13.61 -2.64 4.54
CA TYR A 110 14.93 -2.03 4.68
C TYR A 110 15.99 -3.13 4.89
N GLY A 111 17.03 -3.12 4.09
CA GLY A 111 18.02 -4.20 4.07
C GLY A 111 17.60 -5.36 3.16
N ASN A 112 18.40 -6.41 3.14
CA ASN A 112 18.21 -7.59 2.29
C ASN A 112 18.25 -8.87 3.10
N GLY A 113 17.53 -9.89 2.64
CA GLY A 113 17.51 -11.23 3.23
C GLY A 113 16.78 -11.30 4.58
N GLU A 114 17.16 -12.28 5.41
CA GLU A 114 16.47 -12.58 6.67
C GLU A 114 16.68 -11.49 7.74
N ASP A 115 17.79 -10.75 7.70
CA ASP A 115 18.09 -9.67 8.65
C ASP A 115 17.47 -8.34 8.29
N SER A 116 16.65 -8.28 7.22
CA SER A 116 15.93 -7.07 6.84
C SER A 116 14.93 -6.63 7.92
N LEU A 117 14.61 -5.34 7.91
CA LEU A 117 13.52 -4.78 8.69
C LEU A 117 12.28 -4.62 7.81
N LEU A 118 11.13 -5.04 8.31
CA LEU A 118 9.85 -4.62 7.79
C LEU A 118 9.52 -3.27 8.40
N LEU A 119 9.45 -2.24 7.57
CA LEU A 119 9.07 -0.88 7.96
C LEU A 119 7.61 -0.63 7.61
N SER A 120 6.91 0.08 8.47
CA SER A 120 5.56 0.60 8.17
C SER A 120 5.41 2.03 8.65
N CYS A 121 4.48 2.76 8.04
CA CYS A 121 4.10 4.10 8.47
C CYS A 121 2.57 4.26 8.46
N GLY A 122 2.06 5.24 9.20
CA GLY A 122 0.62 5.43 9.31
C GLY A 122 0.19 6.78 9.87
N ASP A 123 -1.09 6.81 10.19
CA ASP A 123 -1.83 7.99 10.65
C ASP A 123 -1.32 8.55 11.99
N ASP A 124 -0.75 7.70 12.83
CA ASP A 124 -0.14 8.08 14.11
C ASP A 124 1.17 8.87 13.97
N GLY A 125 1.60 9.18 12.74
CA GLY A 125 2.82 9.92 12.44
C GLY A 125 4.10 9.17 12.78
N ARG A 126 4.02 7.85 12.91
CA ARG A 126 5.15 6.99 13.27
C ARG A 126 5.65 6.20 12.07
N ILE A 127 6.94 5.88 12.10
CA ILE A 127 7.54 4.82 11.28
C ILE A 127 8.03 3.78 12.24
N ARG A 128 7.52 2.55 12.12
CA ARG A 128 7.93 1.42 12.95
C ARG A 128 8.63 0.36 12.12
N GLY A 129 9.60 -0.31 12.74
CA GLY A 129 10.38 -1.36 12.11
C GLY A 129 10.44 -2.62 12.96
N TRP A 130 10.24 -3.77 12.34
CA TRP A 130 10.33 -5.10 12.97
C TRP A 130 11.33 -5.96 12.22
N ARG A 131 11.99 -6.87 12.92
CA ARG A 131 12.90 -7.84 12.30
C ARG A 131 12.11 -8.83 11.46
N TRP A 132 12.43 -8.91 10.17
CA TRP A 132 11.71 -9.77 9.25
C TRP A 132 11.77 -11.25 9.65
N LYS A 133 12.89 -11.74 10.15
CA LYS A 133 13.03 -13.12 10.61
C LYS A 133 12.02 -13.54 11.69
N GLU A 134 11.61 -12.60 12.55
CA GLU A 134 10.62 -12.85 13.60
C GLU A 134 9.19 -12.94 13.05
N ILE A 135 8.93 -12.30 11.90
CA ILE A 135 7.64 -12.31 11.20
C ILE A 135 7.54 -13.51 10.26
N SER A 136 8.63 -13.83 9.56
CA SER A 136 8.64 -14.90 8.54
C SER A 136 8.64 -16.30 9.13
N LYS A 137 9.19 -16.49 10.35
CA LYS A 137 9.30 -17.78 11.04
C LYS A 137 8.81 -17.65 12.50
N PRO A 138 7.52 -17.39 12.72
CA PRO A 138 7.00 -17.15 14.06
C PRO A 138 7.14 -18.38 14.99
N GLU A 139 7.09 -19.58 14.45
CA GLU A 139 7.21 -20.83 15.23
C GLU A 139 8.58 -21.03 15.89
N GLU A 140 9.64 -20.43 15.34
CA GLU A 140 11.00 -20.53 15.89
C GLU A 140 11.24 -19.51 17.02
N HIS A 141 10.46 -18.43 17.08
CA HIS A 141 10.83 -17.27 17.90
C HIS A 141 9.78 -16.83 18.93
N ILE A 142 8.51 -17.26 18.82
CA ILE A 142 7.44 -16.79 19.71
C ILE A 142 6.55 -17.96 20.13
N PRO A 143 6.39 -18.22 21.45
CA PRO A 143 5.25 -18.98 21.92
C PRO A 143 3.98 -18.16 21.66
N TRP A 144 3.05 -18.70 20.90
CA TRP A 144 1.77 -18.06 20.47
C TRP A 144 0.82 -17.67 21.63
N GLN A 145 1.33 -17.47 22.83
CA GLN A 145 0.54 -17.04 23.99
C GLN A 145 0.81 -15.57 24.31
N GLY A 146 0.16 -14.67 23.54
CA GLY A 146 -0.06 -13.28 23.96
C GLY A 146 1.14 -12.31 23.91
N GLY A 147 2.25 -12.65 23.26
CA GLY A 147 3.39 -11.76 23.12
C GLY A 147 3.26 -10.88 21.88
N HIS A 148 2.96 -9.59 22.06
CA HIS A 148 3.06 -8.62 20.97
C HIS A 148 4.54 -8.45 20.56
N LEU A 149 4.86 -8.67 19.30
CA LEU A 149 6.16 -8.29 18.74
C LEU A 149 6.35 -6.79 18.93
N LYS A 150 7.43 -6.41 19.61
CA LYS A 150 7.78 -4.99 19.79
C LYS A 150 8.59 -4.51 18.58
N PRO A 151 8.30 -3.31 18.08
CA PRO A 151 9.14 -2.70 17.05
C PRO A 151 10.57 -2.48 17.59
N VAL A 152 11.58 -2.75 16.75
CA VAL A 152 12.99 -2.46 17.06
C VAL A 152 13.35 -1.04 16.63
N LEU A 153 12.55 -0.41 15.81
CA LEU A 153 12.65 0.98 15.38
C LEU A 153 11.29 1.65 15.57
N ASP A 154 11.28 2.83 16.19
CA ASP A 154 10.08 3.66 16.36
C ASP A 154 10.46 5.14 16.21
N LEU A 155 10.16 5.72 15.05
CA LEU A 155 10.44 7.10 14.70
C LEU A 155 9.13 7.88 14.71
N VAL A 156 9.13 9.08 15.27
CA VAL A 156 7.93 9.91 15.43
C VAL A 156 8.15 11.27 14.79
N ASN A 157 7.26 11.68 13.91
CA ASN A 157 7.32 13.00 13.29
C ASN A 157 7.28 14.12 14.33
N PRO A 158 7.98 15.24 14.07
CA PRO A 158 8.02 16.37 14.99
C PRO A 158 6.68 17.11 14.99
N GLN A 159 6.27 17.56 16.16
CA GLN A 159 5.15 18.47 16.31
C GLN A 159 5.61 19.92 16.09
N HIS A 160 4.79 20.71 15.43
CA HIS A 160 5.05 22.14 15.22
C HIS A 160 4.47 22.96 16.35
N LYS A 161 5.23 23.99 16.79
CA LYS A 161 4.73 24.96 17.76
C LYS A 161 3.90 26.03 17.05
N GLY A 162 2.65 26.13 17.40
CA GLY A 162 1.74 27.17 16.98
C GLY A 162 1.75 28.39 17.91
N PRO A 163 0.80 29.32 17.71
CA PRO A 163 0.57 30.44 18.63
C PRO A 163 0.38 29.93 20.06
N TRP A 164 0.87 30.71 21.03
CA TRP A 164 0.74 30.38 22.47
C TRP A 164 1.46 29.10 22.90
N SER A 165 2.47 28.66 22.14
CA SER A 165 3.20 27.40 22.38
C SER A 165 2.34 26.14 22.32
N ALA A 166 1.13 26.22 21.74
CA ALA A 166 0.33 25.03 21.46
C ALA A 166 1.06 24.13 20.46
N LEU A 167 1.04 22.83 20.71
CA LEU A 167 1.62 21.84 19.78
C LEU A 167 0.57 21.45 18.74
N SER A 168 1.00 21.31 17.48
CA SER A 168 0.18 20.69 16.44
C SER A 168 -0.09 19.22 16.78
N PRO A 169 -1.09 18.57 16.17
CA PRO A 169 -1.10 17.10 16.08
C PRO A 169 0.24 16.59 15.49
N ILE A 170 0.59 15.35 15.75
CA ILE A 170 1.70 14.69 15.07
C ILE A 170 1.26 14.49 13.62
N PRO A 171 2.02 15.01 12.61
CA PRO A 171 1.62 14.81 11.22
C PRO A 171 1.75 13.34 10.82
N GLU A 172 0.75 12.83 10.12
CA GLU A 172 0.73 11.48 9.59
C GLU A 172 1.85 11.24 8.58
N ASN A 173 2.25 9.97 8.39
CA ASN A 173 3.15 9.53 7.34
C ASN A 173 2.37 8.75 6.28
N ASN A 174 2.22 9.32 5.09
CA ASN A 174 1.43 8.75 3.99
C ASN A 174 2.22 7.75 3.15
N SER A 175 3.53 7.90 3.07
CA SER A 175 4.41 6.99 2.31
C SER A 175 5.84 7.05 2.83
N ILE A 176 6.58 5.95 2.65
CA ILE A 176 8.00 5.85 3.00
C ILE A 176 8.82 5.37 1.81
N ALA A 177 10.06 5.84 1.75
CA ALA A 177 11.08 5.36 0.84
C ALA A 177 12.36 5.02 1.61
N VAL A 178 13.16 4.11 1.08
CA VAL A 178 14.37 3.63 1.76
C VAL A 178 15.60 3.82 0.88
N ASP A 179 16.70 4.21 1.51
CA ASP A 179 18.04 4.15 0.95
C ASP A 179 18.87 3.15 1.76
N ASN A 180 18.96 1.93 1.25
CA ASN A 180 19.69 0.85 1.91
C ASN A 180 21.21 1.09 1.96
N GLN A 181 21.76 1.89 1.04
CA GLN A 181 23.20 2.18 0.99
C GLN A 181 23.56 3.33 1.92
N GLY A 182 22.73 4.37 1.98
CA GLY A 182 22.95 5.55 2.80
C GLY A 182 22.41 5.46 4.22
N GLY A 183 21.80 4.33 4.62
CA GLY A 183 21.28 4.14 5.96
C GLY A 183 20.15 5.11 6.32
N SER A 184 19.30 5.46 5.35
CA SER A 184 18.28 6.49 5.53
C SER A 184 16.88 5.98 5.17
N ILE A 185 15.91 6.46 5.93
CA ILE A 185 14.47 6.32 5.63
C ILE A 185 13.91 7.71 5.35
N PHE A 186 13.13 7.82 4.30
CA PHE A 186 12.42 9.04 3.94
C PHE A 186 10.93 8.86 4.15
N ALA A 187 10.26 9.89 4.67
CA ALA A 187 8.84 9.91 4.90
C ALA A 187 8.18 11.10 4.21
N ALA A 188 7.05 10.87 3.57
CA ALA A 188 6.15 11.88 3.07
C ALA A 188 5.07 12.15 4.13
N ALA A 189 5.07 13.36 4.71
CA ALA A 189 4.19 13.68 5.82
C ALA A 189 3.07 14.66 5.45
N GLY A 190 2.00 14.64 6.25
CA GLY A 190 0.83 15.49 6.07
C GLY A 190 1.03 16.96 6.40
N ASP A 191 2.18 17.36 6.92
CA ASP A 191 2.55 18.75 7.17
C ASP A 191 3.28 19.43 6.01
N SER A 192 3.14 18.90 4.79
CA SER A 192 3.79 19.39 3.56
C SER A 192 5.31 19.22 3.55
N CYS A 193 5.88 18.47 4.49
CA CYS A 193 7.31 18.22 4.60
C CYS A 193 7.64 16.77 4.28
N ALA A 194 8.84 16.53 3.73
CA ALA A 194 9.43 15.21 3.75
C ALA A 194 10.58 15.18 4.76
N TYR A 195 10.68 14.06 5.49
CA TYR A 195 11.68 13.86 6.53
C TYR A 195 12.68 12.80 6.11
N CYS A 196 13.96 13.05 6.31
CA CYS A 196 15.03 12.06 6.18
C CYS A 196 15.49 11.64 7.57
N TRP A 197 15.39 10.37 7.88
CA TRP A 197 15.76 9.77 9.15
C TRP A 197 17.05 8.95 9.03
N ASP A 198 17.91 9.08 10.02
CA ASP A 198 19.04 8.18 10.25
C ASP A 198 18.54 6.93 10.97
N VAL A 199 18.70 5.76 10.34
CA VAL A 199 18.21 4.50 10.92
C VAL A 199 18.99 4.11 12.19
N GLU A 200 20.29 4.36 12.22
CA GLU A 200 21.15 3.98 13.36
C GLU A 200 20.92 4.88 14.57
N LYS A 201 20.81 6.20 14.31
CA LYS A 201 20.67 7.21 15.38
C LYS A 201 19.24 7.47 15.79
N SER A 202 18.26 7.05 14.95
CA SER A 202 16.84 7.38 15.11
C SER A 202 16.57 8.90 15.18
N GLU A 203 17.36 9.69 14.45
CA GLU A 203 17.28 11.15 14.41
C GLU A 203 16.97 11.65 13.00
N ILE A 204 16.34 12.84 12.92
CA ILE A 204 16.11 13.50 11.64
C ILE A 204 17.41 14.10 11.14
N LYS A 205 17.92 13.59 10.00
CA LYS A 205 19.07 14.16 9.29
C LYS A 205 18.71 15.44 8.54
N MET A 206 17.51 15.46 7.93
CA MET A 206 17.12 16.54 7.03
C MET A 206 15.61 16.67 6.93
N VAL A 207 15.14 17.88 6.68
CA VAL A 207 13.73 18.19 6.39
C VAL A 207 13.65 18.91 5.05
N PHE A 208 12.84 18.38 4.13
CA PHE A 208 12.60 18.97 2.82
C PHE A 208 11.31 19.78 2.88
N LYS A 209 11.46 21.11 2.71
CA LYS A 209 10.34 22.06 2.78
C LYS A 209 10.15 22.79 1.46
N GLY A 210 8.90 22.92 1.05
CA GLY A 210 8.59 23.68 -0.17
C GLY A 210 7.28 23.33 -0.83
N HIS A 211 6.72 22.14 -0.62
CA HIS A 211 5.34 21.87 -0.97
C HIS A 211 4.40 22.75 -0.15
N SER A 212 3.24 23.08 -0.69
CA SER A 212 2.25 23.94 -0.03
C SER A 212 1.10 23.14 0.59
N ASP A 213 1.07 21.82 0.35
CA ASP A 213 0.02 20.93 0.82
C ASP A 213 0.56 19.53 1.12
N TYR A 214 -0.30 18.63 1.62
CA TYR A 214 0.00 17.25 2.02
C TYR A 214 0.88 16.50 1.01
N LEU A 215 1.81 15.68 1.50
CA LEU A 215 2.55 14.75 0.67
C LEU A 215 1.86 13.38 0.67
N HIS A 216 1.57 12.86 -0.52
CA HIS A 216 0.93 11.54 -0.66
C HIS A 216 1.91 10.42 -0.92
N CYS A 217 3.00 10.71 -1.62
CA CYS A 217 3.92 9.67 -2.08
C CYS A 217 5.36 10.17 -2.11
N ILE A 218 6.30 9.22 -1.93
CA ILE A 218 7.73 9.46 -1.97
C ILE A 218 8.46 8.26 -2.55
N VAL A 219 9.48 8.52 -3.38
CA VAL A 219 10.41 7.50 -3.86
C VAL A 219 11.84 7.98 -3.72
N ALA A 220 12.76 7.07 -3.42
CA ALA A 220 14.18 7.33 -3.39
C ALA A 220 14.77 7.07 -4.78
N ARG A 221 15.64 7.99 -5.23
CA ARG A 221 16.46 7.89 -6.43
C ARG A 221 17.92 7.77 -5.99
N ASN A 222 18.34 6.54 -5.74
CA ASN A 222 19.60 6.25 -5.05
C ASN A 222 20.83 6.60 -5.92
N SER A 223 20.75 6.39 -7.25
CA SER A 223 21.83 6.74 -8.19
C SER A 223 22.17 8.23 -8.17
N GLY A 224 21.21 9.09 -7.89
CA GLY A 224 21.37 10.54 -7.83
C GLY A 224 21.48 11.11 -6.42
N ASN A 225 21.38 10.29 -5.39
CA ASN A 225 21.21 10.74 -4.00
C ASN A 225 20.08 11.78 -3.87
N GLN A 226 18.92 11.44 -4.40
CA GLN A 226 17.76 12.30 -4.54
C GLN A 226 16.54 11.58 -4.02
N ILE A 227 15.52 12.35 -3.64
CA ILE A 227 14.16 11.86 -3.44
C ILE A 227 13.19 12.61 -4.35
N ILE A 228 12.09 11.97 -4.68
CA ILE A 228 10.99 12.57 -5.40
C ILE A 228 9.74 12.43 -4.54
N THR A 229 9.03 13.54 -4.37
CA THR A 229 7.79 13.61 -3.58
C THR A 229 6.64 14.04 -4.48
N GLY A 230 5.44 13.50 -4.22
CA GLY A 230 4.19 13.95 -4.83
C GLY A 230 3.24 14.51 -3.79
N SER A 231 2.55 15.60 -4.12
CA SER A 231 1.76 16.38 -3.18
C SER A 231 0.36 16.70 -3.70
N GLU A 232 -0.53 17.02 -2.77
CA GLU A 232 -1.85 17.57 -3.01
C GLU A 232 -1.79 18.97 -3.66
N ASP A 233 -0.63 19.67 -3.58
CA ASP A 233 -0.40 20.92 -4.33
C ASP A 233 -0.33 20.73 -5.86
N GLY A 234 -0.51 19.50 -6.35
CA GLY A 234 -0.53 19.14 -7.76
C GLY A 234 0.84 18.94 -8.38
N THR A 235 1.92 19.09 -7.61
CA THR A 235 3.29 18.98 -8.13
C THR A 235 4.01 17.74 -7.60
N ALA A 236 4.95 17.23 -8.42
CA ALA A 236 6.02 16.38 -7.92
C ALA A 236 7.33 17.17 -7.86
N ARG A 237 8.12 16.97 -6.82
CA ARG A 237 9.39 17.69 -6.62
C ARG A 237 10.55 16.74 -6.44
N ILE A 238 11.67 17.08 -7.07
CA ILE A 238 12.94 16.36 -6.94
C ILE A 238 13.83 17.15 -5.99
N TRP A 239 14.38 16.46 -5.01
CA TRP A 239 15.20 17.05 -3.96
C TRP A 239 16.59 16.46 -3.93
N ASP A 240 17.60 17.28 -3.68
CA ASP A 240 18.96 16.86 -3.37
C ASP A 240 19.09 16.48 -1.90
N CYS A 241 19.44 15.23 -1.61
CA CYS A 241 19.62 14.75 -0.25
C CYS A 241 20.88 15.27 0.45
N LYS A 242 21.82 15.91 -0.26
CA LYS A 242 22.99 16.55 0.34
C LYS A 242 22.68 17.94 0.88
N GLY A 243 21.95 18.73 0.10
CA GLY A 243 21.67 20.11 0.40
C GLY A 243 20.26 20.41 0.89
N GLY A 244 19.34 19.43 0.82
CA GLY A 244 17.92 19.61 1.17
C GLY A 244 17.16 20.53 0.22
N LYS A 245 17.72 20.87 -0.95
CA LYS A 245 17.15 21.83 -1.89
C LYS A 245 16.30 21.14 -2.95
N CYS A 246 15.19 21.78 -3.29
CA CYS A 246 14.42 21.39 -4.47
C CYS A 246 15.22 21.70 -5.75
N ILE A 247 15.49 20.66 -6.55
CA ILE A 247 16.24 20.74 -7.81
C ILE A 247 15.28 21.04 -8.97
N GLN A 248 14.11 20.39 -8.93
CA GLN A 248 13.15 20.46 -10.04
C GLN A 248 11.73 20.33 -9.49
N VAL A 249 10.82 21.12 -10.08
CA VAL A 249 9.38 20.99 -9.89
C VAL A 249 8.79 20.45 -11.19
N ILE A 250 8.05 19.37 -11.07
CA ILE A 250 7.30 18.72 -12.13
C ILE A 250 5.83 19.02 -11.88
N ASP A 251 5.15 19.62 -12.86
CA ASP A 251 3.73 19.93 -12.82
C ASP A 251 3.01 19.09 -13.89
N PRO A 252 2.44 17.93 -13.51
CA PRO A 252 1.70 17.07 -14.44
C PRO A 252 0.45 17.75 -15.02
N GLY A 253 -0.13 18.71 -14.29
CA GLY A 253 -1.35 19.41 -14.63
C GLY A 253 -1.16 20.68 -15.47
N LYS A 254 0.07 21.04 -15.89
CA LYS A 254 0.39 22.32 -16.53
C LYS A 254 -0.33 22.58 -17.86
N ASP A 255 -0.91 21.58 -18.48
CA ASP A 255 -1.67 21.72 -19.72
C ASP A 255 -3.11 22.15 -19.43
N LYS A 256 -3.41 23.43 -19.68
CA LYS A 256 -4.67 24.11 -19.39
C LYS A 256 -5.92 23.54 -20.06
N LYS A 257 -5.80 22.51 -20.89
CA LYS A 257 -6.91 21.86 -21.60
C LYS A 257 -7.62 20.80 -20.76
N LEU A 258 -6.99 20.26 -19.72
CA LEU A 258 -7.55 19.28 -18.81
C LEU A 258 -7.67 19.93 -17.41
N LYS A 259 -8.63 20.84 -17.22
CA LYS A 259 -8.99 21.30 -15.88
C LYS A 259 -9.75 20.18 -15.16
N GLU A 260 -9.04 19.25 -14.56
CA GLU A 260 -9.62 18.42 -13.52
C GLU A 260 -9.77 19.24 -12.22
N PHE A 261 -10.85 18.96 -11.51
CA PHE A 261 -11.29 19.75 -10.35
C PHE A 261 -10.34 19.66 -9.14
N PHE A 262 -9.44 18.65 -9.10
CA PHE A 262 -8.45 18.45 -8.03
C PHE A 262 -7.20 17.73 -8.59
N PRO A 263 -6.22 18.47 -9.12
CA PRO A 263 -4.99 17.88 -9.65
C PRO A 263 -3.98 17.63 -8.53
N PHE A 264 -4.13 16.59 -7.73
CA PHE A 264 -3.12 16.18 -6.77
C PHE A 264 -2.31 14.98 -7.30
N VAL A 265 -1.02 14.93 -6.98
CA VAL A 265 -0.17 13.80 -7.30
C VAL A 265 -0.35 12.73 -6.24
N SER A 266 -1.19 11.72 -6.55
CA SER A 266 -1.55 10.63 -5.64
C SER A 266 -0.45 9.59 -5.50
N CYS A 267 0.26 9.30 -6.59
CA CYS A 267 1.28 8.25 -6.62
C CYS A 267 2.37 8.58 -7.63
N ILE A 268 3.57 8.09 -7.36
CA ILE A 268 4.73 8.18 -8.23
C ILE A 268 5.49 6.86 -8.24
N ALA A 269 6.10 6.53 -9.37
CA ALA A 269 6.99 5.38 -9.51
C ALA A 269 8.21 5.73 -10.36
N LEU A 270 9.35 5.11 -10.02
CA LEU A 270 10.57 5.14 -10.83
C LEU A 270 10.78 3.78 -11.49
N ASP A 271 11.32 3.80 -12.69
CA ASP A 271 11.79 2.58 -13.35
C ASP A 271 13.09 2.06 -12.70
N ALA A 272 13.50 0.86 -13.06
CA ALA A 272 14.72 0.24 -12.52
C ALA A 272 16.01 1.01 -12.86
N SER A 273 16.04 1.78 -13.96
CA SER A 273 17.18 2.63 -14.34
C SER A 273 17.17 4.00 -13.64
N GLU A 274 16.10 4.32 -12.89
CA GLU A 274 15.86 5.62 -12.25
C GLU A 274 15.90 6.81 -13.23
N SER A 275 15.63 6.53 -14.53
CA SER A 275 15.60 7.51 -15.59
C SER A 275 14.20 7.95 -15.99
N TRP A 276 13.21 7.11 -15.67
CA TRP A 276 11.81 7.36 -15.99
C TRP A 276 10.98 7.50 -14.73
N LEU A 277 10.15 8.53 -14.70
CA LEU A 277 9.19 8.78 -13.62
C LEU A 277 7.78 8.71 -14.18
N ALA A 278 6.93 7.92 -13.56
CA ALA A 278 5.50 7.93 -13.78
C ALA A 278 4.81 8.65 -12.61
N CYS A 279 3.88 9.57 -12.94
CA CYS A 279 3.11 10.30 -11.95
C CYS A 279 1.61 10.11 -12.22
N GLY A 280 0.87 9.65 -11.22
CA GLY A 280 -0.59 9.64 -11.19
C GLY A 280 -1.11 10.96 -10.62
N ASN A 281 -1.94 11.65 -11.42
CA ASN A 281 -2.56 12.91 -11.04
C ASN A 281 -4.05 12.83 -11.37
N GLY A 282 -4.88 12.50 -10.37
CA GLY A 282 -6.28 12.26 -10.58
C GLY A 282 -6.52 11.19 -11.67
N ARG A 283 -7.14 11.56 -12.79
CA ARG A 283 -7.41 10.69 -13.94
C ARG A 283 -6.37 10.80 -15.06
N THR A 284 -5.16 11.26 -14.72
CA THR A 284 -4.08 11.43 -15.68
C THR A 284 -2.83 10.68 -15.21
N LEU A 285 -2.29 9.83 -16.06
CA LEU A 285 -0.96 9.24 -15.92
C LEU A 285 0.01 10.01 -16.82
N SER A 286 1.06 10.56 -16.25
CA SER A 286 2.11 11.22 -17.00
C SER A 286 3.45 10.51 -16.85
N VAL A 287 4.18 10.39 -17.96
CA VAL A 287 5.50 9.73 -18.00
C VAL A 287 6.57 10.75 -18.36
N TRP A 288 7.60 10.81 -17.56
CA TRP A 288 8.65 11.81 -17.64
C TRP A 288 10.02 11.17 -17.82
N ASN A 289 10.80 11.70 -18.74
CA ASN A 289 12.22 11.42 -18.85
C ASN A 289 12.99 12.38 -17.95
N LEU A 290 13.58 11.87 -16.86
CA LEU A 290 14.25 12.71 -15.87
C LEU A 290 15.55 13.35 -16.39
N PRO A 291 16.44 12.65 -17.13
CA PRO A 291 17.60 13.26 -17.77
C PRO A 291 17.26 14.40 -18.74
N ALA A 292 16.25 14.20 -19.58
CA ALA A 292 15.80 15.20 -20.55
C ALA A 292 14.94 16.29 -19.92
N ARG A 293 14.37 16.03 -18.73
CA ARG A 293 13.42 16.91 -18.03
C ARG A 293 12.14 17.18 -18.85
N GLU A 294 11.70 16.18 -19.61
CA GLU A 294 10.57 16.29 -20.51
C GLU A 294 9.45 15.29 -20.18
N CYS A 295 8.22 15.74 -20.38
CA CYS A 295 7.06 14.86 -20.36
C CYS A 295 6.95 14.15 -21.72
N ILE A 296 7.05 12.84 -21.73
CA ILE A 296 7.01 12.04 -22.95
C ILE A 296 5.57 11.67 -23.32
N SER A 297 4.78 11.28 -22.35
CA SER A 297 3.38 10.91 -22.58
C SER A 297 2.47 11.37 -21.46
N ARG A 298 1.21 11.67 -21.83
CA ARG A 298 0.10 11.92 -20.91
C ARG A 298 -1.08 11.08 -21.34
N ILE A 299 -1.54 10.25 -20.44
CA ILE A 299 -2.56 9.24 -20.66
C ILE A 299 -3.76 9.60 -19.82
N SER A 300 -4.92 9.81 -20.44
CA SER A 300 -6.18 9.99 -19.72
C SER A 300 -6.74 8.60 -19.34
N THR A 301 -7.05 8.42 -18.07
CA THR A 301 -7.66 7.21 -17.53
C THR A 301 -9.14 7.42 -17.23
N HIS A 302 -9.91 6.33 -17.14
CA HIS A 302 -11.33 6.42 -16.82
C HIS A 302 -11.58 6.77 -15.36
N ALA A 303 -10.77 6.22 -14.46
CA ALA A 303 -10.85 6.43 -13.01
C ALA A 303 -9.58 7.06 -12.47
N SER A 304 -9.67 7.60 -11.25
CA SER A 304 -8.52 8.15 -10.53
C SER A 304 -7.52 7.05 -10.24
N ILE A 305 -6.24 7.36 -10.50
CA ILE A 305 -5.12 6.46 -10.23
C ILE A 305 -4.76 6.56 -8.75
N GLN A 306 -4.53 5.40 -8.11
CA GLN A 306 -4.14 5.31 -6.71
C GLN A 306 -2.74 4.77 -6.53
N ASP A 307 -2.28 3.87 -7.42
CA ASP A 307 -0.93 3.36 -7.37
C ASP A 307 -0.41 3.01 -8.76
N ILE A 308 0.91 3.13 -8.91
CA ILE A 308 1.65 2.90 -10.16
C ILE A 308 2.90 2.10 -9.85
N SER A 309 3.26 1.20 -10.75
CA SER A 309 4.54 0.50 -10.71
C SER A 309 5.10 0.29 -12.11
N PHE A 310 6.42 0.27 -12.26
CA PHE A 310 7.08 -0.16 -13.48
C PHE A 310 7.34 -1.66 -13.47
N ASP A 311 7.08 -2.31 -14.59
CA ASP A 311 7.44 -3.69 -14.91
C ASP A 311 8.24 -3.66 -16.21
N ASP A 312 9.56 -3.59 -16.10
CA ASP A 312 10.47 -3.28 -17.19
C ASP A 312 10.06 -1.99 -17.95
N ASN A 313 9.69 -2.10 -19.24
CA ASN A 313 9.25 -1.00 -20.08
C ASN A 313 7.72 -0.81 -20.08
N GLN A 314 7.02 -1.38 -19.13
CA GLN A 314 5.58 -1.27 -18.98
C GLN A 314 5.24 -0.53 -17.69
N ILE A 315 4.08 0.14 -17.70
CA ILE A 315 3.55 0.84 -16.54
C ILE A 315 2.26 0.14 -16.12
N LEU A 316 2.23 -0.32 -14.89
CA LEU A 316 1.04 -0.86 -14.25
C LEU A 316 0.38 0.23 -13.45
N ALA A 317 -0.94 0.35 -13.58
CA ALA A 317 -1.72 1.31 -12.82
C ALA A 317 -3.00 0.68 -12.30
N VAL A 318 -3.35 1.03 -11.07
CA VAL A 318 -4.63 0.69 -10.41
C VAL A 318 -5.26 1.95 -9.83
N GLY A 319 -6.55 1.89 -9.52
CA GLY A 319 -7.24 3.04 -8.95
C GLY A 319 -8.67 2.75 -8.52
N ALA A 320 -9.56 3.74 -8.71
CA ALA A 320 -10.95 3.69 -8.28
C ALA A 320 -11.83 2.71 -9.10
N GLU A 321 -11.24 1.98 -10.03
CA GLU A 321 -11.88 0.89 -10.78
C GLU A 321 -11.25 -0.45 -10.39
N PRO A 322 -12.00 -1.57 -10.49
CA PRO A 322 -11.50 -2.91 -10.20
C PRO A 322 -10.63 -3.45 -11.36
N LEU A 323 -9.67 -2.67 -11.83
CA LEU A 323 -8.85 -2.99 -12.99
C LEU A 323 -7.37 -2.73 -12.70
N LEU A 324 -6.54 -3.73 -12.99
CA LEU A 324 -5.12 -3.54 -13.21
C LEU A 324 -4.88 -3.31 -14.70
N THR A 325 -4.45 -2.11 -15.07
CA THR A 325 -4.18 -1.75 -16.46
C THR A 325 -2.68 -1.68 -16.71
N ARG A 326 -2.22 -2.30 -17.79
CA ARG A 326 -0.83 -2.21 -18.25
C ARG A 326 -0.77 -1.28 -19.47
N TYR A 327 0.16 -0.35 -19.43
CA TYR A 327 0.45 0.61 -20.50
C TYR A 327 1.86 0.42 -21.00
N ASP A 328 2.11 0.74 -22.26
CA ASP A 328 3.46 1.02 -22.74
C ASP A 328 3.90 2.44 -22.35
N MET A 329 5.16 2.77 -22.59
CA MET A 329 5.72 4.09 -22.30
C MET A 329 5.06 5.23 -23.08
N ASN A 330 4.42 4.93 -24.20
CA ASN A 330 3.73 5.90 -25.07
C ASN A 330 2.25 6.07 -24.70
N GLY A 331 1.74 5.21 -23.82
CA GLY A 331 0.38 5.26 -23.31
C GLY A 331 -0.60 4.34 -24.02
N ALA A 332 -0.15 3.42 -24.86
CA ALA A 332 -1.02 2.39 -25.40
C ALA A 332 -1.36 1.35 -24.32
N ILE A 333 -2.62 0.95 -24.26
CA ILE A 333 -3.08 -0.07 -23.33
C ILE A 333 -2.65 -1.45 -23.87
N LEU A 334 -1.85 -2.16 -23.11
CA LEU A 334 -1.39 -3.50 -23.44
C LEU A 334 -2.35 -4.58 -22.94
N SER A 335 -2.84 -4.42 -21.70
CA SER A 335 -3.82 -5.35 -21.11
C SER A 335 -4.62 -4.69 -20.00
N ARG A 336 -5.79 -5.30 -19.70
CA ARG A 336 -6.63 -4.98 -18.54
C ARG A 336 -7.02 -6.28 -17.86
N ILE A 337 -6.78 -6.35 -16.56
CA ILE A 337 -7.08 -7.50 -15.72
C ILE A 337 -8.10 -7.07 -14.70
N GLN A 338 -9.23 -7.80 -14.63
CA GLN A 338 -10.25 -7.55 -13.63
C GLN A 338 -9.73 -7.98 -12.26
N CYS A 339 -9.86 -7.11 -11.24
CA CYS A 339 -9.42 -7.37 -9.87
C CYS A 339 -10.61 -7.52 -8.93
N ALA A 340 -10.42 -8.25 -7.83
CA ALA A 340 -11.44 -8.44 -6.80
C ALA A 340 -11.73 -7.18 -5.98
N PRO A 341 -10.75 -6.35 -5.57
CA PRO A 341 -11.03 -5.07 -4.94
C PRO A 341 -11.78 -4.13 -5.89
N GLN A 342 -12.91 -3.56 -5.46
CA GLN A 342 -13.67 -2.58 -6.24
C GLN A 342 -12.87 -1.30 -6.51
N SER A 343 -11.99 -0.94 -5.57
CA SER A 343 -11.00 0.12 -5.69
C SER A 343 -9.68 -0.41 -5.18
N ALA A 344 -8.64 -0.33 -6.00
CA ALA A 344 -7.31 -0.83 -5.65
C ALA A 344 -6.39 0.33 -5.28
N PHE A 345 -5.63 0.13 -4.19
CA PHE A 345 -4.72 1.13 -3.62
C PHE A 345 -3.26 0.73 -3.69
N SER A 346 -2.96 -0.53 -4.03
CA SER A 346 -1.60 -1.06 -4.02
C SER A 346 -1.34 -1.98 -5.18
N ILE A 347 -0.15 -1.80 -5.78
CA ILE A 347 0.49 -2.75 -6.70
C ILE A 347 1.82 -3.15 -6.09
N SER A 348 2.07 -4.45 -5.98
CA SER A 348 3.37 -4.98 -5.59
C SER A 348 3.85 -5.98 -6.63
N LEU A 349 5.08 -5.80 -7.09
CA LEU A 349 5.71 -6.68 -8.06
C LEU A 349 6.80 -7.51 -7.41
N HIS A 350 6.85 -8.79 -7.75
CA HIS A 350 7.95 -9.66 -7.38
C HIS A 350 8.77 -10.02 -8.65
N PRO A 351 10.11 -10.11 -8.56
CA PRO A 351 10.97 -10.41 -9.71
C PRO A 351 10.65 -11.72 -10.43
N ALA A 352 9.98 -12.67 -9.76
CA ALA A 352 9.50 -13.92 -10.39
C ALA A 352 8.24 -13.72 -11.26
N GLY A 353 7.82 -12.49 -11.55
CA GLY A 353 6.67 -12.19 -12.39
C GLY A 353 5.32 -12.34 -11.68
N VAL A 354 5.28 -12.27 -10.37
CA VAL A 354 4.04 -12.30 -9.57
C VAL A 354 3.67 -10.86 -9.20
N THR A 355 2.41 -10.50 -9.41
CA THR A 355 1.86 -9.18 -9.07
C THR A 355 0.78 -9.34 -8.02
N ALA A 356 0.82 -8.55 -6.95
CA ALA A 356 -0.26 -8.44 -5.99
C ALA A 356 -0.97 -7.09 -6.14
N VAL A 357 -2.31 -7.13 -6.14
CA VAL A 357 -3.19 -5.96 -6.19
C VAL A 357 -4.08 -6.00 -4.96
N ALA A 358 -4.09 -4.93 -4.18
CA ALA A 358 -4.87 -4.89 -2.95
C ALA A 358 -5.68 -3.59 -2.83
N GLY A 359 -6.76 -3.64 -2.05
CA GLY A 359 -7.61 -2.47 -1.90
C GLY A 359 -8.81 -2.63 -0.98
N TYR A 360 -9.93 -2.08 -1.41
CA TYR A 360 -11.17 -2.02 -0.67
C TYR A 360 -11.74 -3.41 -0.36
N GLY A 361 -12.37 -3.53 0.80
CA GLY A 361 -12.95 -4.79 1.30
C GLY A 361 -11.92 -5.73 1.90
N GLY A 362 -10.68 -5.26 2.15
CA GLY A 362 -9.59 -6.08 2.67
C GLY A 362 -9.10 -7.13 1.67
N LEU A 363 -9.45 -6.98 0.38
CA LEU A 363 -9.18 -7.97 -0.66
C LEU A 363 -7.79 -7.79 -1.25
N VAL A 364 -7.14 -8.91 -1.52
CA VAL A 364 -5.85 -9.02 -2.20
C VAL A 364 -5.97 -10.05 -3.30
N ASP A 365 -5.63 -9.64 -4.52
CA ASP A 365 -5.47 -10.53 -5.66
C ASP A 365 -3.99 -10.76 -5.95
N VAL A 366 -3.61 -12.00 -6.16
CA VAL A 366 -2.29 -12.37 -6.63
C VAL A 366 -2.43 -12.91 -8.05
N VAL A 367 -1.74 -12.27 -8.98
CA VAL A 367 -1.81 -12.62 -10.41
C VAL A 367 -0.43 -12.95 -10.95
N SER A 368 -0.38 -13.82 -11.95
CA SER A 368 0.85 -14.15 -12.67
C SER A 368 1.25 -13.03 -13.63
N GLN A 369 2.47 -13.10 -14.16
CA GLN A 369 2.96 -12.19 -15.19
C GLN A 369 2.03 -12.10 -16.43
N PHE A 370 1.34 -13.19 -16.75
CA PHE A 370 0.42 -13.27 -17.88
C PHE A 370 -1.02 -12.84 -17.54
N GLY A 371 -1.27 -12.39 -16.30
CA GLY A 371 -2.57 -11.92 -15.86
C GLY A 371 -3.52 -13.02 -15.41
N SER A 372 -3.05 -14.25 -15.24
CA SER A 372 -3.87 -15.30 -14.64
C SER A 372 -3.94 -15.13 -13.13
N HIS A 373 -5.15 -15.15 -12.57
CA HIS A 373 -5.36 -15.13 -11.12
C HIS A 373 -4.76 -16.41 -10.51
N LEU A 374 -3.86 -16.26 -9.54
CA LEU A 374 -3.27 -17.34 -8.77
C LEU A 374 -4.10 -17.61 -7.52
N CYS A 375 -4.36 -16.58 -6.73
CA CYS A 375 -5.26 -16.64 -5.58
C CYS A 375 -5.87 -15.27 -5.30
N THR A 376 -7.04 -15.30 -4.65
CA THR A 376 -7.72 -14.12 -4.10
C THR A 376 -8.06 -14.40 -2.66
N PHE A 377 -7.73 -13.49 -1.75
CA PHE A 377 -8.03 -13.64 -0.35
C PHE A 377 -8.41 -12.32 0.31
N ARG A 378 -9.06 -12.43 1.46
CA ARG A 378 -9.39 -11.30 2.32
C ARG A 378 -8.52 -11.33 3.57
N CYS A 379 -7.87 -10.22 3.85
CA CYS A 379 -7.12 -10.05 5.08
C CYS A 379 -8.06 -10.14 6.30
N ARG A 380 -7.66 -10.89 7.32
CA ARG A 380 -8.42 -11.04 8.56
C ARG A 380 -8.39 -9.72 9.35
N CYS A 381 -9.54 -9.38 9.97
CA CYS A 381 -9.61 -8.39 11.06
C CYS A 381 -9.33 -9.09 12.40
N GLN A 382 -8.85 -8.33 13.39
CA GLN A 382 -8.83 -8.80 14.78
C GLN A 382 -10.23 -9.05 15.28
#